data_2d07b5648200911c643b5c273f884446
#
_entry.id   2d07b5648200911c643b5c273f884446
#
_cell.length_a   1.000
_cell.length_b   1.000
_cell.length_c   1.000
_cell.angle_alpha   90.00
_cell.angle_beta   90.00
_cell.angle_gamma   90.00
#
_symmetry.space_group_name_H-M   'P 1'
#
loop_
_entity.id
_entity.type
_entity.pdbx_description
1 polymer ?
#
loop_
_entity_poly.entity_id
_entity_poly.type
_entity_poly.pdbx_seq_one_letter_code
_entity_poly.pdbx_strand_id
1 'polypeptide(L)'
;IGNDFKEGNTFVLGTDYFINNNHTIGFSGTFINGFRERTGDLSNQLFDGNKAIVDRWDRLSRDPRRNKNLDLNLNYGWKLKESKGELSVVAYQSIGEKAIEGFYIENYLSANGSPTSQQPLYQQLRNDQVSSLTTAQIDFSYILKEINARIETGSKAILNSEILSTSSQTLDTLSGQYLEDTVANFDYQYNGAIYSAYGIFGQEIGNFKYQIGLRGEFAQQDPVLIGDSNNYTNTYRNVFPSGHLKYKFNDKTELGLSYSKRINRPRARQLNPFTSYADPFNLRSGNPNLEPEYIDSYDFSYSYTSKKLIATFSMFYRRTRDVINRVKFYRENNTAIVTYGNIDNSESTGSELVLIYKPFKWWKNTISFNGNYIVYTNSDPETDWNNSGVNWGFKYIGSADFWDKTATVQINASYRAPRISPQGIVQPRTGIDISFEKRLLNKKLSIGTRVTDIFDTRGFDLELIQEGVRQVSQYKWLTRRFFITASFKFGKYESSKKLKPTSQGGMGL
;
A
#
# COMPACT_ATOMS: atom_id res chain seq x y z
N ILE A 1 -0.41 -6.45 25.28
CA ILE A 1 -0.21 -4.98 25.12
C ILE A 1 1.21 -4.79 24.64
N GLY A 2 1.41 -4.22 23.45
CA GLY A 2 2.74 -4.04 22.86
C GLY A 2 3.18 -2.58 22.90
N ASN A 3 4.45 -2.33 23.13
CA ASN A 3 5.09 -1.04 22.96
C ASN A 3 5.73 -0.95 21.56
N ASP A 4 5.72 0.24 20.97
CA ASP A 4 6.30 0.52 19.65
C ASP A 4 7.18 1.77 19.78
N PHE A 5 8.48 1.57 19.87
CA PHE A 5 9.47 2.64 19.88
C PHE A 5 10.01 2.87 18.49
N LYS A 6 10.14 4.12 18.07
CA LYS A 6 10.69 4.49 16.77
C LYS A 6 11.59 5.71 16.90
N GLU A 7 12.72 5.64 16.24
CA GLU A 7 13.59 6.79 16.01
C GLU A 7 14.15 6.74 14.58
N GLY A 8 14.57 7.88 14.06
CA GLY A 8 15.16 7.90 12.74
C GLY A 8 15.59 9.28 12.30
N ASN A 9 16.58 9.29 11.42
CA ASN A 9 17.10 10.48 10.79
C ASN A 9 16.87 10.41 9.29
N THR A 10 16.52 11.55 8.70
CA THR A 10 16.37 11.69 7.25
C THR A 10 17.20 12.89 6.80
N PHE A 11 18.11 12.65 5.88
CA PHE A 11 18.91 13.68 5.24
C PHE A 11 18.47 13.80 3.78
N VAL A 12 18.16 15.01 3.38
CA VAL A 12 17.76 15.31 1.98
C VAL A 12 18.66 16.39 1.44
N LEU A 13 19.28 16.12 0.30
CA LEU A 13 20.05 17.06 -0.49
C LEU A 13 19.47 17.12 -1.89
N GLY A 14 19.32 18.32 -2.45
CA GLY A 14 18.85 18.46 -3.82
C GLY A 14 19.31 19.78 -4.42
N THR A 15 19.56 19.77 -5.72
CA THR A 15 19.93 20.93 -6.48
C THR A 15 19.41 20.83 -7.91
N ASP A 16 19.00 21.98 -8.46
CA ASP A 16 18.66 22.13 -9.87
C ASP A 16 19.67 23.11 -10.51
N TYR A 17 20.26 22.69 -11.60
CA TYR A 17 21.14 23.49 -12.41
C TYR A 17 20.43 23.87 -13.72
N PHE A 18 20.21 25.15 -13.91
CA PHE A 18 19.59 25.71 -15.11
C PHE A 18 20.68 26.07 -16.11
N ILE A 19 20.93 25.17 -17.07
CA ILE A 19 21.91 25.42 -18.15
C ILE A 19 21.50 26.68 -18.91
N ASN A 20 20.20 26.80 -19.18
CA ASN A 20 19.56 27.98 -19.74
C ASN A 20 18.03 27.90 -19.44
N ASN A 21 17.22 28.79 -20.06
CA ASN A 21 15.77 28.82 -19.85
C ASN A 21 15.03 27.53 -20.29
N ASN A 22 15.66 26.73 -21.13
CA ASN A 22 15.05 25.56 -21.73
C ASN A 22 15.60 24.25 -21.18
N HIS A 23 16.78 24.23 -20.60
CA HIS A 23 17.48 23.03 -20.16
C HIS A 23 17.76 23.09 -18.68
N THR A 24 17.31 22.07 -17.96
CA THR A 24 17.51 21.93 -16.51
C THR A 24 18.01 20.53 -16.19
N ILE A 25 19.02 20.43 -15.34
CA ILE A 25 19.47 19.18 -14.74
C ILE A 25 19.19 19.29 -13.25
N GLY A 26 18.50 18.30 -12.69
CA GLY A 26 18.23 18.20 -11.26
C GLY A 26 18.87 16.95 -10.68
N PHE A 27 19.40 17.08 -9.49
CA PHE A 27 19.87 15.96 -8.67
C PHE A 27 19.23 16.04 -7.29
N SER A 28 18.79 14.91 -6.76
CA SER A 28 18.41 14.81 -5.36
C SER A 28 18.82 13.47 -4.76
N GLY A 29 19.23 13.53 -3.48
CA GLY A 29 19.56 12.35 -2.69
C GLY A 29 18.81 12.41 -1.37
N THR A 30 18.29 11.27 -0.94
CA THR A 30 17.65 11.09 0.37
C THR A 30 18.30 9.90 1.06
N PHE A 31 18.82 10.12 2.26
CA PHE A 31 19.31 9.05 3.12
C PHE A 31 18.43 8.96 4.36
N ILE A 32 17.94 7.76 4.63
CA ILE A 32 17.11 7.43 5.78
C ILE A 32 17.84 6.38 6.62
N ASN A 33 17.97 6.64 7.91
CA ASN A 33 18.44 5.67 8.89
C ASN A 33 17.42 5.61 10.02
N GLY A 34 16.79 4.45 10.23
CA GLY A 34 15.71 4.28 11.18
C GLY A 34 15.92 3.05 12.05
N PHE A 35 15.48 3.18 13.29
CA PHE A 35 15.37 2.10 14.25
C PHE A 35 13.92 2.01 14.74
N ARG A 36 13.42 0.79 14.88
CA ARG A 36 12.12 0.51 15.48
C ARG A 36 12.24 -0.73 16.34
N GLU A 37 11.76 -0.65 17.55
CA GLU A 37 11.60 -1.82 18.42
C GLU A 37 10.10 -2.00 18.72
N ARG A 38 9.61 -3.18 18.49
CA ARG A 38 8.25 -3.58 18.85
C ARG A 38 8.29 -4.71 19.83
N THR A 39 7.57 -4.58 20.93
CA THR A 39 7.28 -5.68 21.84
C THR A 39 5.81 -6.09 21.70
N GLY A 40 5.51 -7.34 21.93
CA GLY A 40 4.14 -7.85 21.86
C GLY A 40 3.95 -9.05 22.75
N ASP A 41 2.75 -9.16 23.31
CA ASP A 41 2.30 -10.29 24.09
C ASP A 41 1.11 -10.91 23.36
N LEU A 42 1.19 -12.17 23.02
CA LEU A 42 0.15 -12.96 22.37
C LEU A 42 -0.23 -14.10 23.28
N SER A 43 -1.51 -14.18 23.66
CA SER A 43 -2.06 -15.32 24.40
C SER A 43 -2.89 -16.17 23.45
N ASN A 44 -2.61 -17.46 23.43
CA ASN A 44 -3.26 -18.43 22.58
C ASN A 44 -4.01 -19.44 23.45
N GLN A 45 -5.17 -19.87 22.99
CA GLN A 45 -5.99 -20.90 23.61
C GLN A 45 -6.52 -21.83 22.52
N LEU A 46 -6.38 -23.12 22.74
CA LEU A 46 -6.98 -24.16 21.90
C LEU A 46 -8.19 -24.75 22.64
N PHE A 47 -9.28 -24.87 21.91
CA PHE A 47 -10.54 -25.42 22.46
C PHE A 47 -10.87 -26.75 21.77
N ASP A 48 -11.46 -27.68 22.51
CA ASP A 48 -12.07 -28.89 21.95
C ASP A 48 -13.48 -28.62 21.37
N GLY A 49 -14.11 -29.66 20.81
CA GLY A 49 -15.45 -29.57 20.24
C GLY A 49 -16.54 -29.19 21.28
N ASN A 50 -16.27 -29.34 22.58
CA ASN A 50 -17.15 -28.96 23.68
C ASN A 50 -16.86 -27.55 24.22
N LYS A 51 -15.95 -26.80 23.56
CA LYS A 51 -15.46 -25.47 23.96
C LYS A 51 -14.68 -25.47 25.29
N ALA A 52 -14.14 -26.59 25.72
CA ALA A 52 -13.21 -26.65 26.84
C ALA A 52 -11.79 -26.30 26.34
N ILE A 53 -11.03 -25.55 27.13
CA ILE A 53 -9.64 -25.23 26.83
C ILE A 53 -8.80 -26.51 27.01
N VAL A 54 -8.16 -26.96 25.95
CA VAL A 54 -7.28 -28.14 25.96
C VAL A 54 -5.81 -27.76 26.00
N ASP A 55 -5.45 -26.58 25.49
CA ASP A 55 -4.09 -26.07 25.51
C ASP A 55 -4.08 -24.55 25.60
N ARG A 56 -3.04 -24.01 26.24
CA ARG A 56 -2.85 -22.56 26.38
C ARG A 56 -1.36 -22.23 26.43
N TRP A 57 -0.96 -21.19 25.71
CA TRP A 57 0.40 -20.66 25.78
C TRP A 57 0.42 -19.16 25.56
N ASP A 58 1.38 -18.49 26.16
CA ASP A 58 1.66 -17.07 25.97
C ASP A 58 2.99 -16.93 25.23
N ARG A 59 3.01 -16.08 24.18
CA ARG A 59 4.21 -15.77 23.43
C ARG A 59 4.57 -14.31 23.62
N LEU A 60 5.70 -14.06 24.24
CA LEU A 60 6.32 -12.77 24.35
C LEU A 60 7.22 -12.54 23.15
N SER A 61 7.19 -11.37 22.56
CA SER A 61 8.01 -11.01 21.41
C SER A 61 8.70 -9.66 21.60
N ARG A 62 9.95 -9.58 21.12
CA ARG A 62 10.71 -8.35 20.99
C ARG A 62 11.36 -8.32 19.62
N ASP A 63 10.98 -7.36 18.78
CA ASP A 63 11.39 -7.24 17.37
C ASP A 63 12.12 -5.92 17.12
N PRO A 64 13.43 -5.78 17.45
CA PRO A 64 14.23 -4.65 17.01
C PRO A 64 14.47 -4.74 15.49
N ARG A 65 14.29 -3.62 14.83
CA ARG A 65 14.44 -3.47 13.38
C ARG A 65 15.31 -2.27 13.07
N ARG A 66 16.28 -2.44 12.19
CA ARG A 66 17.10 -1.38 11.64
C ARG A 66 16.82 -1.29 10.15
N ASN A 67 16.65 -0.10 9.64
CA ASN A 67 16.51 0.14 8.21
C ASN A 67 17.38 1.31 7.79
N LYS A 68 18.08 1.12 6.67
CA LYS A 68 18.80 2.17 5.97
C LYS A 68 18.28 2.21 4.56
N ASN A 69 18.09 3.40 4.02
CA ASN A 69 17.69 3.58 2.64
C ASN A 69 18.43 4.77 2.02
N LEU A 70 18.93 4.59 0.82
CA LEU A 70 19.53 5.62 0.01
C LEU A 70 18.76 5.72 -1.31
N ASP A 71 18.14 6.87 -1.54
CA ASP A 71 17.46 7.20 -2.77
C ASP A 71 18.22 8.28 -3.52
N LEU A 72 18.55 8.02 -4.77
CA LEU A 72 19.21 8.96 -5.68
C LEU A 72 18.32 9.19 -6.90
N ASN A 73 18.15 10.44 -7.27
CA ASN A 73 17.38 10.82 -8.44
C ASN A 73 18.17 11.84 -9.28
N LEU A 74 18.29 11.55 -10.55
CA LEU A 74 18.84 12.44 -11.56
C LEU A 74 17.77 12.69 -12.61
N ASN A 75 17.49 13.95 -12.89
CA ASN A 75 16.51 14.34 -13.88
C ASN A 75 17.08 15.38 -14.83
N TYR A 76 16.73 15.24 -16.10
CA TYR A 76 16.99 16.23 -17.14
C TYR A 76 15.68 16.63 -17.79
N GLY A 77 15.45 17.92 -17.92
CA GLY A 77 14.30 18.50 -18.61
C GLY A 77 14.73 19.42 -19.74
N TRP A 78 14.18 19.21 -20.91
CA TRP A 78 14.33 20.09 -22.05
C TRP A 78 12.98 20.56 -22.56
N LYS A 79 12.75 21.88 -22.49
CA LYS A 79 11.57 22.54 -23.05
C LYS A 79 11.88 22.98 -24.48
N LEU A 80 11.06 22.52 -25.41
CA LEU A 80 11.18 22.93 -26.79
C LEU A 80 10.82 24.41 -26.96
N LYS A 81 11.37 25.04 -28.01
CA LYS A 81 11.07 26.44 -28.33
C LYS A 81 9.55 26.65 -28.43
N GLU A 82 9.09 27.84 -28.05
CA GLU A 82 7.68 28.24 -28.06
C GLU A 82 6.74 27.35 -27.20
N SER A 83 7.29 26.64 -26.23
CA SER A 83 6.54 25.70 -25.40
C SER A 83 5.75 24.64 -26.19
N LYS A 84 6.24 24.27 -27.38
CA LYS A 84 5.61 23.24 -28.23
C LYS A 84 5.76 21.84 -27.70
N GLY A 85 6.67 21.61 -26.75
CA GLY A 85 6.87 20.29 -26.19
C GLY A 85 7.92 20.25 -25.10
N GLU A 86 8.13 19.06 -24.56
CA GLU A 86 9.08 18.79 -23.46
C GLU A 86 9.66 17.40 -23.61
N LEU A 87 10.96 17.26 -23.37
CA LEU A 87 11.64 15.99 -23.14
C LEU A 87 12.03 15.94 -21.66
N SER A 88 11.71 14.83 -21.03
CA SER A 88 12.10 14.51 -19.65
C SER A 88 12.87 13.20 -19.63
N VAL A 89 14.02 13.18 -18.98
CA VAL A 89 14.81 11.96 -18.71
C VAL A 89 14.97 11.86 -17.21
N VAL A 90 14.66 10.70 -16.65
CA VAL A 90 14.78 10.43 -15.21
C VAL A 90 15.53 9.14 -15.00
N ALA A 91 16.55 9.19 -14.14
CA ALA A 91 17.22 8.02 -13.60
C ALA A 91 17.05 8.02 -12.08
N TYR A 92 16.57 6.92 -11.54
CA TYR A 92 16.33 6.76 -10.11
C TYR A 92 16.97 5.46 -9.63
N GLN A 93 17.64 5.54 -8.48
CA GLN A 93 18.21 4.39 -7.78
C GLN A 93 17.81 4.44 -6.31
N SER A 94 17.27 3.34 -5.82
CA SER A 94 17.01 3.12 -4.38
C SER A 94 17.78 1.89 -3.92
N ILE A 95 18.49 2.00 -2.80
CA ILE A 95 19.19 0.88 -2.16
C ILE A 95 18.72 0.86 -0.71
N GLY A 96 18.16 -0.26 -0.29
CA GLY A 96 17.60 -0.45 1.04
C GLY A 96 18.24 -1.64 1.76
N GLU A 97 18.58 -1.46 3.02
CA GLU A 97 19.01 -2.52 3.94
C GLU A 97 18.04 -2.56 5.10
N LYS A 98 17.61 -3.75 5.49
CA LYS A 98 16.74 -3.94 6.64
C LYS A 98 17.18 -5.18 7.40
N ALA A 99 17.43 -5.02 8.70
CA ALA A 99 17.71 -6.11 9.61
C ALA A 99 16.62 -6.18 10.68
N ILE A 100 16.12 -7.37 10.95
CA ILE A 100 15.17 -7.66 12.02
C ILE A 100 15.79 -8.75 12.88
N GLU A 101 15.89 -8.53 14.19
CA GLU A 101 16.31 -9.50 15.16
C GLU A 101 15.13 -9.76 16.11
N GLY A 102 14.42 -10.87 15.91
CA GLY A 102 13.27 -11.26 16.73
C GLY A 102 13.68 -12.14 17.89
N PHE A 103 13.21 -11.84 19.09
CA PHE A 103 13.38 -12.68 20.28
C PHE A 103 11.99 -13.08 20.77
N TYR A 104 11.79 -14.38 20.93
CA TYR A 104 10.50 -14.96 21.29
C TYR A 104 10.65 -15.89 22.47
N ILE A 105 9.69 -15.81 23.40
CA ILE A 105 9.58 -16.71 24.52
C ILE A 105 8.16 -17.26 24.54
N GLU A 106 8.01 -18.56 24.45
CA GLU A 106 6.72 -19.23 24.61
C GLU A 106 6.65 -19.92 25.97
N ASN A 107 5.64 -19.53 26.76
CA ASN A 107 5.35 -20.14 28.06
C ASN A 107 4.09 -20.97 27.91
N TYR A 108 4.17 -22.23 28.28
CA TYR A 108 3.07 -23.18 28.20
C TYR A 108 2.28 -23.17 29.52
N LEU A 109 0.97 -23.05 29.41
CA LEU A 109 0.05 -22.91 30.52
C LEU A 109 -0.97 -24.04 30.48
N SER A 110 -1.41 -24.49 31.66
CA SER A 110 -2.54 -25.40 31.77
C SER A 110 -3.85 -24.69 31.45
N ALA A 111 -4.94 -25.40 31.28
CA ALA A 111 -6.26 -24.87 30.98
C ALA A 111 -6.73 -23.79 31.97
N ASN A 112 -6.36 -23.90 33.26
CA ASN A 112 -6.67 -22.93 34.30
C ASN A 112 -5.71 -21.71 34.31
N GLY A 113 -4.70 -21.65 33.42
CA GLY A 113 -3.73 -20.57 33.32
C GLY A 113 -2.50 -20.66 34.22
N SER A 114 -2.33 -21.79 34.95
CA SER A 114 -1.10 -22.03 35.74
C SER A 114 0.04 -22.53 34.84
N PRO A 115 1.31 -22.20 35.14
CA PRO A 115 2.45 -22.75 34.41
C PRO A 115 2.42 -24.29 34.41
N THR A 116 2.78 -24.88 33.26
CA THR A 116 2.97 -26.34 33.14
C THR A 116 4.41 -26.72 33.54
N SER A 117 4.68 -28.02 33.60
CA SER A 117 6.07 -28.54 33.77
C SER A 117 6.90 -28.43 32.48
N GLN A 118 6.29 -28.06 31.35
CA GLN A 118 6.99 -27.89 30.08
C GLN A 118 7.89 -26.66 30.15
N GLN A 119 9.16 -26.83 29.77
CA GLN A 119 10.12 -25.72 29.71
C GLN A 119 9.70 -24.67 28.66
N PRO A 120 9.90 -23.39 28.94
CA PRO A 120 9.67 -22.34 27.95
C PRO A 120 10.53 -22.53 26.70
N LEU A 121 9.97 -22.24 25.55
CA LEU A 121 10.71 -22.21 24.27
C LEU A 121 11.31 -20.82 24.08
N TYR A 122 12.61 -20.74 23.92
CA TYR A 122 13.33 -19.51 23.57
C TYR A 122 13.79 -19.59 22.12
N GLN A 123 13.35 -18.64 21.30
CA GLN A 123 13.69 -18.61 19.88
C GLN A 123 14.28 -17.25 19.50
N GLN A 124 15.32 -17.27 18.67
CA GLN A 124 15.87 -16.09 18.01
C GLN A 124 15.66 -16.23 16.51
N LEU A 125 15.19 -15.15 15.88
CA LEU A 125 14.97 -15.08 14.45
C LEU A 125 15.69 -13.86 13.89
N ARG A 126 16.55 -14.04 12.91
CA ARG A 126 17.21 -12.96 12.19
C ARG A 126 16.77 -12.96 10.74
N ASN A 127 16.34 -11.78 10.26
CA ASN A 127 16.00 -11.54 8.86
C ASN A 127 16.81 -10.34 8.36
N ASP A 128 17.71 -10.58 7.45
CA ASP A 128 18.47 -9.56 6.74
C ASP A 128 17.95 -9.44 5.32
N GLN A 129 17.54 -8.23 4.93
CA GLN A 129 17.00 -7.94 3.60
C GLN A 129 17.80 -6.82 2.97
N VAL A 130 18.28 -7.06 1.76
CA VAL A 130 18.88 -6.05 0.89
C VAL A 130 18.01 -5.90 -0.35
N SER A 131 17.68 -4.69 -0.71
CA SER A 131 16.86 -4.39 -1.88
C SER A 131 17.48 -3.30 -2.74
N SER A 132 17.35 -3.45 -4.05
CA SER A 132 17.78 -2.45 -5.03
C SER A 132 16.68 -2.24 -6.06
N LEU A 133 16.36 -0.98 -6.34
CA LEU A 133 15.40 -0.59 -7.37
C LEU A 133 16.04 0.47 -8.26
N THR A 134 16.24 0.13 -9.54
CA THR A 134 16.71 1.05 -10.58
C THR A 134 15.58 1.37 -11.54
N THR A 135 15.36 2.63 -11.82
CA THR A 135 14.40 3.07 -12.86
C THR A 135 15.08 4.04 -13.80
N ALA A 136 14.93 3.81 -15.10
CA ALA A 136 15.28 4.75 -16.15
C ALA A 136 14.04 5.03 -16.99
N GLN A 137 13.75 6.30 -17.26
CA GLN A 137 12.57 6.73 -17.99
C GLN A 137 12.88 7.90 -18.91
N ILE A 138 12.34 7.85 -20.12
CA ILE A 138 12.41 8.94 -21.11
C ILE A 138 10.99 9.21 -21.55
N ASP A 139 10.55 10.46 -21.43
CA ASP A 139 9.24 10.93 -21.87
C ASP A 139 9.39 12.11 -22.80
N PHE A 140 8.68 12.08 -23.89
CA PHE A 140 8.59 13.17 -24.86
C PHE A 140 7.15 13.55 -25.07
N SER A 141 6.86 14.85 -25.04
CA SER A 141 5.54 15.39 -25.37
C SER A 141 5.67 16.50 -26.41
N TYR A 142 4.71 16.54 -27.34
CA TYR A 142 4.67 17.56 -28.37
C TYR A 142 3.24 18.04 -28.59
N ILE A 143 3.06 19.36 -28.72
CA ILE A 143 1.76 20.02 -28.94
C ILE A 143 1.64 20.42 -30.39
N LEU A 144 0.64 19.87 -31.06
CA LEU A 144 0.24 20.21 -32.44
C LEU A 144 -0.80 21.31 -32.35
N LYS A 145 -0.33 22.58 -32.38
CA LYS A 145 -1.17 23.75 -32.17
C LYS A 145 -2.26 23.90 -33.24
N GLU A 146 -1.95 23.51 -34.47
CA GLU A 146 -2.84 23.66 -35.64
C GLU A 146 -4.14 22.87 -35.49
N ILE A 147 -4.07 21.74 -34.83
CA ILE A 147 -5.23 20.84 -34.62
C ILE A 147 -5.59 20.70 -33.13
N ASN A 148 -4.99 21.51 -32.27
CA ASN A 148 -5.18 21.46 -30.82
C ASN A 148 -5.00 20.04 -30.24
N ALA A 149 -3.91 19.38 -30.67
CA ALA A 149 -3.62 18.00 -30.25
C ALA A 149 -2.27 17.92 -29.54
N ARG A 150 -2.09 16.82 -28.79
CA ARG A 150 -0.86 16.50 -28.08
C ARG A 150 -0.49 15.05 -28.32
N ILE A 151 0.78 14.81 -28.63
CA ILE A 151 1.39 13.49 -28.70
C ILE A 151 2.31 13.34 -27.48
N GLU A 152 2.21 12.20 -26.83
CA GLU A 152 3.13 11.80 -25.77
C GLU A 152 3.66 10.41 -26.07
N THR A 153 4.96 10.23 -25.93
CA THR A 153 5.62 8.92 -26.09
C THR A 153 6.73 8.79 -25.07
N GLY A 154 7.02 7.58 -24.69
CA GLY A 154 8.10 7.35 -23.76
C GLY A 154 8.44 5.88 -23.61
N SER A 155 9.56 5.65 -22.93
CA SER A 155 10.02 4.33 -22.56
C SER A 155 10.48 4.32 -21.10
N LYS A 156 10.34 3.16 -20.46
CA LYS A 156 10.72 2.98 -19.06
C LYS A 156 11.31 1.59 -18.85
N ALA A 157 12.41 1.54 -18.12
CA ALA A 157 13.00 0.32 -17.58
C ALA A 157 12.94 0.35 -16.07
N ILE A 158 12.53 -0.74 -15.45
CA ILE A 158 12.52 -0.96 -14.00
C ILE A 158 13.26 -2.25 -13.74
N LEU A 159 14.31 -2.18 -12.93
CA LEU A 159 15.07 -3.34 -12.46
C LEU A 159 14.97 -3.36 -10.94
N ASN A 160 14.53 -4.45 -10.37
CA ASN A 160 14.48 -4.62 -8.92
C ASN A 160 15.16 -5.94 -8.53
N SER A 161 15.92 -5.88 -7.45
CA SER A 161 16.53 -7.06 -6.82
C SER A 161 16.27 -7.03 -5.33
N GLU A 162 15.99 -8.18 -4.77
CA GLU A 162 15.77 -8.35 -3.34
C GLU A 162 16.47 -9.65 -2.91
N ILE A 163 17.27 -9.56 -1.85
CA ILE A 163 17.91 -10.70 -1.20
C ILE A 163 17.39 -10.72 0.23
N LEU A 164 16.87 -11.85 0.66
CA LEU A 164 16.37 -12.09 2.00
C LEU A 164 17.06 -13.31 2.58
N SER A 165 17.83 -13.11 3.64
CA SER A 165 18.43 -14.18 4.44
C SER A 165 17.70 -14.31 5.76
N THR A 166 17.25 -15.51 6.08
CA THR A 166 16.56 -15.80 7.34
C THR A 166 17.32 -16.90 8.09
N SER A 167 17.60 -16.64 9.37
CA SER A 167 18.13 -17.65 10.28
C SER A 167 17.29 -17.70 11.56
N SER A 168 17.02 -18.91 12.04
CA SER A 168 16.31 -19.19 13.27
C SER A 168 17.14 -20.11 14.17
N GLN A 169 17.15 -19.81 15.46
CA GLN A 169 17.85 -20.59 16.48
C GLN A 169 16.93 -20.77 17.66
N THR A 170 16.97 -21.96 18.25
CA THR A 170 16.21 -22.31 19.43
C THR A 170 17.16 -22.69 20.56
N LEU A 171 16.93 -22.20 21.77
CA LEU A 171 17.75 -22.55 22.95
C LEU A 171 17.45 -24.00 23.36
N ASP A 172 18.48 -24.82 23.30
CA ASP A 172 18.46 -26.11 24.00
C ASP A 172 18.67 -25.87 25.51
N THR A 173 17.63 -26.06 26.29
CA THR A 173 17.64 -25.81 27.73
C THR A 173 18.54 -26.81 28.52
N LEU A 174 18.90 -27.95 27.92
CA LEU A 174 19.77 -28.92 28.52
C LEU A 174 21.25 -28.54 28.37
N SER A 175 21.67 -28.15 27.18
CA SER A 175 23.04 -27.73 26.90
C SER A 175 23.29 -26.24 27.16
N GLY A 176 22.23 -25.40 27.25
CA GLY A 176 22.32 -23.97 27.36
C GLY A 176 22.80 -23.27 26.07
N GLN A 177 22.81 -23.97 24.94
CA GLN A 177 23.28 -23.44 23.66
C GLN A 177 22.11 -23.19 22.70
N TYR A 178 22.25 -22.18 21.87
CA TYR A 178 21.32 -21.93 20.76
C TYR A 178 21.67 -22.86 19.60
N LEU A 179 20.75 -23.74 19.23
CA LEU A 179 20.86 -24.66 18.11
C LEU A 179 20.15 -24.07 16.89
N GLU A 180 20.78 -24.19 15.73
CA GLU A 180 20.18 -23.70 14.46
C GLU A 180 18.99 -24.57 14.07
N ASP A 181 17.91 -23.91 13.68
CA ASP A 181 16.77 -24.53 13.04
C ASP A 181 17.01 -24.60 11.55
N THR A 182 17.58 -25.69 11.08
CA THR A 182 17.93 -25.87 9.65
C THR A 182 16.71 -25.86 8.73
N VAL A 183 15.50 -26.10 9.24
CA VAL A 183 14.25 -26.06 8.48
C VAL A 183 13.78 -24.61 8.30
N ALA A 184 14.08 -23.73 9.26
CA ALA A 184 13.68 -22.33 9.22
C ALA A 184 14.75 -21.40 8.62
N ASN A 185 15.94 -21.93 8.30
CA ASN A 185 17.03 -21.15 7.70
C ASN A 185 16.93 -21.21 6.17
N PHE A 186 16.92 -20.04 5.52
CA PHE A 186 16.89 -19.98 4.07
C PHE A 186 17.44 -18.67 3.54
N ASP A 187 17.90 -18.72 2.30
CA ASP A 187 18.25 -17.56 1.49
C ASP A 187 17.35 -17.51 0.25
N TYR A 188 16.70 -16.40 0.09
CA TYR A 188 15.80 -16.12 -1.03
C TYR A 188 16.30 -14.93 -1.83
N GLN A 189 16.40 -15.09 -3.14
CA GLN A 189 16.73 -14.03 -4.08
C GLN A 189 15.59 -13.82 -5.06
N TYR A 190 15.28 -12.58 -5.34
CA TYR A 190 14.32 -12.20 -6.36
C TYR A 190 14.95 -11.15 -7.28
N ASN A 191 14.88 -11.40 -8.59
CA ASN A 191 15.23 -10.42 -9.60
C ASN A 191 14.03 -10.16 -10.49
N GLY A 192 13.73 -8.89 -10.75
CA GLY A 192 12.65 -8.47 -11.60
C GLY A 192 13.11 -7.41 -12.61
N ALA A 193 12.69 -7.56 -13.85
CA ALA A 193 12.92 -6.60 -14.91
C ALA A 193 11.61 -6.28 -15.64
N ILE A 194 11.34 -5.00 -15.88
CA ILE A 194 10.17 -4.54 -16.66
C ILE A 194 10.66 -3.49 -17.64
N TYR A 195 10.46 -3.75 -18.92
CA TYR A 195 10.71 -2.81 -20.01
C TYR A 195 9.39 -2.42 -20.65
N SER A 196 9.16 -1.15 -20.88
CA SER A 196 7.93 -0.67 -21.48
C SER A 196 8.15 0.48 -22.42
N ALA A 197 7.30 0.57 -23.44
CA ALA A 197 7.17 1.73 -24.33
C ALA A 197 5.70 2.07 -24.50
N TYR A 198 5.40 3.35 -24.67
CA TYR A 198 4.04 3.81 -24.84
C TYR A 198 3.92 4.97 -25.83
N GLY A 199 2.74 5.12 -26.40
CA GLY A 199 2.31 6.25 -27.18
C GLY A 199 0.91 6.67 -26.81
N ILE A 200 0.69 7.98 -26.73
CA ILE A 200 -0.58 8.60 -26.39
C ILE A 200 -0.85 9.73 -27.39
N PHE A 201 -2.05 9.75 -27.94
CA PHE A 201 -2.56 10.87 -28.74
C PHE A 201 -3.78 11.44 -28.03
N GLY A 202 -3.81 12.75 -27.85
CA GLY A 202 -4.93 13.48 -27.29
C GLY A 202 -5.28 14.71 -28.12
N GLN A 203 -6.57 15.00 -28.28
CA GLN A 203 -7.04 16.16 -29.02
C GLN A 203 -8.24 16.81 -28.33
N GLU A 204 -8.34 18.12 -28.46
CA GLU A 204 -9.48 18.91 -27.99
C GLU A 204 -10.18 19.57 -29.19
N ILE A 205 -11.46 19.23 -29.39
CA ILE A 205 -12.31 19.75 -30.47
C ILE A 205 -13.53 20.40 -29.82
N GLY A 206 -13.54 21.74 -29.77
CA GLY A 206 -14.58 22.46 -29.06
C GLY A 206 -14.68 22.05 -27.59
N ASN A 207 -15.84 21.55 -27.19
CA ASN A 207 -16.10 21.10 -25.84
C ASN A 207 -15.71 19.62 -25.60
N PHE A 208 -15.21 18.95 -26.61
CA PHE A 208 -14.89 17.53 -26.60
C PHE A 208 -13.38 17.32 -26.50
N LYS A 209 -12.95 16.49 -25.55
CA LYS A 209 -11.55 16.05 -25.40
C LYS A 209 -11.49 14.55 -25.46
N TYR A 210 -10.57 14.01 -26.25
CA TYR A 210 -10.30 12.58 -26.24
C TYR A 210 -8.80 12.28 -26.15
N GLN A 211 -8.50 11.14 -25.62
CA GLN A 211 -7.14 10.63 -25.50
C GLN A 211 -7.16 9.12 -25.71
N ILE A 212 -6.28 8.64 -26.58
CA ILE A 212 -6.08 7.22 -26.85
C ILE A 212 -4.61 6.89 -26.57
N GLY A 213 -4.37 5.82 -25.83
CA GLY A 213 -3.03 5.38 -25.47
C GLY A 213 -2.85 3.90 -25.66
N LEU A 214 -1.62 3.52 -25.99
CA LEU A 214 -1.19 2.14 -26.07
C LEU A 214 0.16 1.99 -25.39
N ARG A 215 0.31 0.99 -24.53
CA ARG A 215 1.57 0.65 -23.85
C ARG A 215 1.88 -0.81 -24.06
N GLY A 216 3.10 -1.10 -24.52
CA GLY A 216 3.66 -2.45 -24.57
C GLY A 216 4.61 -2.68 -23.40
N GLU A 217 4.58 -3.87 -22.81
CA GLU A 217 5.48 -4.27 -21.73
C GLU A 217 6.05 -5.67 -21.98
N PHE A 218 7.34 -5.79 -21.69
CA PHE A 218 8.03 -7.04 -21.46
C PHE A 218 8.49 -7.07 -20.01
N ALA A 219 8.18 -8.14 -19.28
CA ALA A 219 8.58 -8.29 -17.88
C ALA A 219 9.07 -9.70 -17.61
N GLN A 220 10.05 -9.81 -16.74
CA GLN A 220 10.60 -11.06 -16.23
C GLN A 220 10.71 -10.99 -14.71
N GLN A 221 10.37 -12.09 -14.03
CA GLN A 221 10.47 -12.25 -12.59
C GLN A 221 11.13 -13.59 -12.30
N ASP A 222 12.24 -13.57 -11.57
CA ASP A 222 13.07 -14.72 -11.24
C ASP A 222 13.16 -14.87 -9.71
N PRO A 223 12.18 -15.50 -9.05
CA PRO A 223 12.31 -15.90 -7.65
C PRO A 223 13.17 -17.16 -7.54
N VAL A 224 14.19 -17.12 -6.68
CA VAL A 224 15.13 -18.23 -6.44
C VAL A 224 15.24 -18.48 -4.95
N LEU A 225 14.98 -19.70 -4.52
CA LEU A 225 15.31 -20.17 -3.17
C LEU A 225 16.66 -20.88 -3.27
N ILE A 226 17.67 -20.35 -2.58
CA ILE A 226 19.03 -20.89 -2.64
C ILE A 226 19.03 -22.26 -1.94
N GLY A 227 19.51 -23.28 -2.64
CA GLY A 227 19.46 -24.67 -2.19
C GLY A 227 18.24 -25.47 -2.69
N ASP A 228 17.27 -24.82 -3.34
CA ASP A 228 16.20 -25.50 -4.09
C ASP A 228 16.66 -25.71 -5.54
N SER A 229 16.38 -26.89 -6.09
CA SER A 229 16.68 -27.20 -7.50
C SER A 229 15.65 -26.64 -8.47
N ASN A 230 14.53 -26.11 -7.99
CA ASN A 230 13.47 -25.55 -8.81
C ASN A 230 13.81 -24.09 -9.20
N ASN A 231 13.87 -23.87 -10.50
CA ASN A 231 13.99 -22.52 -11.05
C ASN A 231 12.60 -22.01 -11.49
N TYR A 232 12.18 -20.92 -10.89
CA TYR A 232 10.93 -20.26 -11.26
C TYR A 232 11.25 -19.01 -12.07
N THR A 233 10.93 -18.99 -13.35
CA THR A 233 11.08 -17.82 -14.20
C THR A 233 9.75 -17.51 -14.86
N ASN A 234 9.18 -16.36 -14.51
CA ASN A 234 7.92 -15.89 -15.06
C ASN A 234 8.19 -14.77 -16.07
N THR A 235 7.80 -14.99 -17.33
CA THR A 235 7.98 -14.02 -18.42
C THR A 235 6.63 -13.57 -18.96
N TYR A 236 6.42 -12.25 -19.06
CA TYR A 236 5.17 -11.65 -19.50
C TYR A 236 5.39 -10.70 -20.67
N ARG A 237 4.52 -10.79 -21.69
CA ARG A 237 4.46 -9.85 -22.81
C ARG A 237 3.03 -9.34 -22.93
N ASN A 238 2.83 -8.07 -22.71
CA ASN A 238 1.49 -7.51 -22.58
C ASN A 238 1.34 -6.20 -23.33
N VAL A 239 0.10 -5.95 -23.77
CA VAL A 239 -0.31 -4.67 -24.37
C VAL A 239 -1.48 -4.11 -23.57
N PHE A 240 -1.39 -2.83 -23.25
CA PHE A 240 -2.35 -2.12 -22.40
C PHE A 240 -2.96 -0.93 -23.18
N PRO A 241 -4.12 -1.10 -23.78
CA PRO A 241 -4.86 0.00 -24.38
C PRO A 241 -5.51 0.86 -23.28
N SER A 242 -5.65 2.16 -23.54
CA SER A 242 -6.42 3.09 -22.74
C SER A 242 -7.14 4.11 -23.61
N GLY A 243 -8.30 4.57 -23.16
CA GLY A 243 -9.09 5.58 -23.83
C GLY A 243 -9.79 6.47 -22.81
N HIS A 244 -9.81 7.78 -23.06
CA HIS A 244 -10.50 8.76 -22.24
C HIS A 244 -11.28 9.70 -23.14
N LEU A 245 -12.53 9.93 -22.80
CA LEU A 245 -13.41 10.90 -23.43
C LEU A 245 -13.91 11.86 -22.37
N LYS A 246 -13.92 13.15 -22.68
CA LYS A 246 -14.46 14.17 -21.81
C LYS A 246 -15.31 15.15 -22.63
N TYR A 247 -16.45 15.52 -22.08
CA TYR A 247 -17.31 16.54 -22.65
C TYR A 247 -17.59 17.63 -21.63
N LYS A 248 -17.23 18.84 -21.98
CA LYS A 248 -17.39 20.03 -21.14
C LYS A 248 -18.69 20.75 -21.56
N PHE A 249 -19.76 20.59 -20.77
CA PHE A 249 -21.03 21.28 -21.05
C PHE A 249 -20.89 22.80 -20.90
N ASN A 250 -20.17 23.21 -19.87
CA ASN A 250 -19.85 24.58 -19.55
C ASN A 250 -18.66 24.63 -18.59
N ASP A 251 -18.23 25.81 -18.13
CA ASP A 251 -17.09 25.99 -17.25
C ASP A 251 -17.24 25.33 -15.88
N LYS A 252 -18.42 24.83 -15.53
CA LYS A 252 -18.69 24.21 -14.24
C LYS A 252 -18.95 22.71 -14.34
N THR A 253 -19.35 22.20 -15.50
CA THR A 253 -19.88 20.85 -15.65
C THR A 253 -19.13 20.07 -16.71
N GLU A 254 -18.59 18.92 -16.35
CA GLU A 254 -17.85 18.01 -17.23
C GLU A 254 -18.35 16.58 -17.03
N LEU A 255 -18.50 15.84 -18.13
CA LEU A 255 -18.66 14.38 -18.15
C LEU A 255 -17.37 13.72 -18.64
N GLY A 256 -17.07 12.55 -18.12
CA GLY A 256 -15.95 11.72 -18.54
C GLY A 256 -16.35 10.26 -18.70
N LEU A 257 -15.78 9.62 -19.71
CA LEU A 257 -15.78 8.16 -19.88
C LEU A 257 -14.34 7.71 -20.03
N SER A 258 -13.96 6.62 -19.41
CA SER A 258 -12.63 6.07 -19.58
C SER A 258 -12.64 4.54 -19.58
N TYR A 259 -11.69 4.00 -20.31
CA TYR A 259 -11.32 2.59 -20.30
C TYR A 259 -9.82 2.46 -20.08
N SER A 260 -9.39 1.51 -19.26
CA SER A 260 -7.98 1.15 -19.12
C SER A 260 -7.83 -0.32 -18.81
N LYS A 261 -6.84 -0.95 -19.45
CA LYS A 261 -6.35 -2.28 -19.10
C LYS A 261 -5.06 -2.15 -18.28
N ARG A 262 -4.92 -2.93 -17.22
CA ARG A 262 -3.76 -2.91 -16.33
C ARG A 262 -3.35 -4.32 -15.94
N ILE A 263 -2.14 -4.45 -15.41
CA ILE A 263 -1.61 -5.69 -14.84
C ILE A 263 -1.13 -5.39 -13.40
N ASN A 264 -1.38 -6.33 -12.48
CA ASN A 264 -0.80 -6.34 -11.15
C ASN A 264 -0.02 -7.65 -11.01
N ARG A 265 1.31 -7.55 -10.96
CA ARG A 265 2.20 -8.71 -10.87
C ARG A 265 2.39 -9.15 -9.42
N PRO A 266 2.61 -10.44 -9.16
CA PRO A 266 2.98 -10.90 -7.84
C PRO A 266 4.23 -10.19 -7.35
N ARG A 267 4.25 -9.86 -6.05
CA ARG A 267 5.43 -9.26 -5.40
C ARG A 267 6.41 -10.32 -4.95
N ALA A 268 7.69 -9.98 -4.81
CA ALA A 268 8.75 -10.89 -4.35
C ALA A 268 8.32 -11.74 -3.14
N ARG A 269 7.71 -11.13 -2.11
CA ARG A 269 7.23 -11.86 -0.93
C ARG A 269 6.08 -12.84 -1.20
N GLN A 270 5.26 -12.58 -2.22
CA GLN A 270 4.16 -13.48 -2.59
C GLN A 270 4.67 -14.69 -3.35
N LEU A 271 5.82 -14.55 -4.03
CA LEU A 271 6.48 -15.60 -4.79
C LEU A 271 7.47 -16.45 -3.95
N ASN A 272 7.85 -16.00 -2.74
CA ASN A 272 8.81 -16.72 -1.89
C ASN A 272 8.22 -18.03 -1.37
N PRO A 273 8.65 -19.21 -1.85
CA PRO A 273 8.07 -20.51 -1.49
C PRO A 273 8.40 -20.95 -0.07
N PHE A 274 9.33 -20.26 0.59
CA PHE A 274 9.75 -20.64 1.94
C PHE A 274 8.59 -20.54 2.93
N THR A 275 8.44 -21.58 3.75
CA THR A 275 7.45 -21.63 4.83
C THR A 275 8.02 -21.06 6.12
N SER A 276 7.49 -19.94 6.57
CA SER A 276 7.85 -19.33 7.86
C SER A 276 7.19 -20.10 9.01
N TYR A 277 8.00 -20.55 9.94
CA TYR A 277 7.61 -21.22 11.18
C TYR A 277 7.57 -20.27 12.39
N ALA A 278 7.57 -18.97 12.16
CA ALA A 278 7.48 -17.96 13.23
C ALA A 278 6.23 -18.10 14.11
N ASP A 279 5.17 -18.70 13.57
CA ASP A 279 3.99 -19.15 14.29
C ASP A 279 3.71 -20.60 13.85
N PRO A 280 3.97 -21.59 14.70
CA PRO A 280 3.87 -23.01 14.32
C PRO A 280 2.43 -23.46 14.02
N PHE A 281 1.42 -22.71 14.46
CA PHE A 281 0.02 -23.00 14.18
C PHE A 281 -0.52 -22.23 12.96
N ASN A 282 0.18 -21.20 12.51
CA ASN A 282 -0.16 -20.39 11.33
C ASN A 282 1.06 -20.20 10.43
N LEU A 283 1.47 -21.28 9.80
CA LEU A 283 2.58 -21.28 8.85
C LEU A 283 2.28 -20.32 7.70
N ARG A 284 3.30 -19.66 7.19
CA ARG A 284 3.14 -18.69 6.08
C ARG A 284 4.15 -19.00 4.99
N SER A 285 3.66 -19.15 3.76
CA SER A 285 4.49 -19.28 2.58
C SER A 285 3.96 -18.37 1.46
N GLY A 286 4.81 -18.02 0.50
CA GLY A 286 4.35 -17.53 -0.78
C GLY A 286 4.05 -18.68 -1.73
N ASN A 287 3.74 -18.34 -2.98
CA ASN A 287 3.48 -19.28 -4.05
C ASN A 287 4.22 -18.80 -5.32
N PRO A 288 5.30 -19.48 -5.74
CA PRO A 288 6.07 -19.07 -6.91
C PRO A 288 5.31 -19.21 -8.23
N ASN A 289 4.21 -19.99 -8.25
CA ASN A 289 3.39 -20.25 -9.42
C ASN A 289 2.24 -19.23 -9.59
N LEU A 290 2.27 -18.10 -8.86
CA LEU A 290 1.24 -17.08 -9.00
C LEU A 290 1.29 -16.42 -10.39
N GLU A 291 0.11 -16.36 -11.02
CA GLU A 291 -0.11 -15.59 -12.22
C GLU A 291 -0.43 -14.12 -11.90
N PRO A 292 -0.13 -13.18 -12.80
CA PRO A 292 -0.48 -11.78 -12.61
C PRO A 292 -1.96 -11.53 -12.80
N GLU A 293 -2.51 -10.59 -12.04
CA GLU A 293 -3.88 -10.10 -12.23
C GLU A 293 -3.98 -9.20 -13.45
N TYR A 294 -4.99 -9.41 -14.29
CA TYR A 294 -5.34 -8.53 -15.42
C TYR A 294 -6.64 -7.79 -15.12
N ILE A 295 -6.60 -6.47 -15.17
CA ILE A 295 -7.70 -5.62 -14.75
C ILE A 295 -8.19 -4.78 -15.92
N ASP A 296 -9.44 -4.98 -16.32
CA ASP A 296 -10.18 -4.12 -17.22
C ASP A 296 -11.07 -3.19 -16.41
N SER A 297 -10.93 -1.87 -16.58
CA SER A 297 -11.68 -0.85 -15.85
C SER A 297 -12.41 0.07 -16.82
N TYR A 298 -13.71 0.26 -16.59
CA TYR A 298 -14.59 1.18 -17.28
C TYR A 298 -15.12 2.17 -16.26
N ASP A 299 -14.90 3.46 -16.49
CA ASP A 299 -15.28 4.49 -15.54
C ASP A 299 -16.11 5.57 -16.25
N PHE A 300 -17.24 5.93 -15.65
CA PHE A 300 -18.03 7.12 -15.97
C PHE A 300 -17.85 8.15 -14.86
N SER A 301 -17.69 9.41 -15.18
CA SER A 301 -17.57 10.48 -14.20
C SER A 301 -18.40 11.70 -14.59
N TYR A 302 -19.01 12.30 -13.59
CA TYR A 302 -19.68 13.59 -13.67
C TYR A 302 -19.04 14.52 -12.65
N SER A 303 -18.62 15.70 -13.09
CA SER A 303 -17.97 16.69 -12.25
C SER A 303 -18.68 18.03 -12.34
N TYR A 304 -19.01 18.62 -11.21
CA TYR A 304 -19.55 19.97 -11.08
C TYR A 304 -18.65 20.80 -10.18
N THR A 305 -18.17 21.94 -10.67
CA THR A 305 -17.27 22.82 -9.94
C THR A 305 -17.82 24.24 -9.86
N SER A 306 -18.03 24.72 -8.63
CA SER A 306 -18.36 26.11 -8.36
C SER A 306 -17.55 26.65 -7.17
N LYS A 307 -17.68 27.94 -6.88
CA LYS A 307 -16.97 28.56 -5.73
C LYS A 307 -17.32 27.93 -4.38
N LYS A 308 -18.57 27.45 -4.23
CA LYS A 308 -19.08 26.88 -2.97
C LYS A 308 -19.17 25.36 -2.97
N LEU A 309 -19.30 24.72 -4.12
CA LEU A 309 -19.51 23.29 -4.25
C LEU A 309 -18.64 22.71 -5.36
N ILE A 310 -17.86 21.70 -5.02
CA ILE A 310 -17.25 20.77 -5.98
C ILE A 310 -17.90 19.42 -5.70
N ALA A 311 -18.54 18.84 -6.70
CA ALA A 311 -19.16 17.53 -6.64
C ALA A 311 -18.59 16.67 -7.76
N THR A 312 -18.09 15.48 -7.40
CA THR A 312 -17.66 14.47 -8.35
C THR A 312 -18.41 13.20 -8.04
N PHE A 313 -19.13 12.70 -9.04
CA PHE A 313 -19.79 11.40 -8.99
C PHE A 313 -19.15 10.52 -10.04
N SER A 314 -18.82 9.28 -9.67
CA SER A 314 -18.26 8.29 -10.59
C SER A 314 -19.00 6.97 -10.45
N MET A 315 -19.17 6.27 -11.55
CA MET A 315 -19.59 4.88 -11.60
C MET A 315 -18.50 4.09 -12.28
N PHE A 316 -18.27 2.87 -11.84
CA PHE A 316 -17.25 2.02 -12.42
C PHE A 316 -17.72 0.57 -12.53
N TYR A 317 -17.17 -0.11 -13.54
CA TYR A 317 -17.16 -1.55 -13.64
C TYR A 317 -15.71 -2.03 -13.81
N ARG A 318 -15.29 -2.96 -12.97
CA ARG A 318 -13.96 -3.58 -13.03
C ARG A 318 -14.10 -5.07 -13.10
N ARG A 319 -13.39 -5.67 -14.04
CA ARG A 319 -13.20 -7.11 -14.13
C ARG A 319 -11.73 -7.42 -13.92
N THR A 320 -11.43 -8.23 -12.92
CA THR A 320 -10.07 -8.69 -12.62
C THR A 320 -10.04 -10.19 -12.85
N ARG A 321 -9.09 -10.66 -13.66
CA ARG A 321 -8.80 -12.08 -13.87
C ARG A 321 -7.57 -12.46 -13.08
N ASP A 322 -7.49 -13.73 -12.67
CA ASP A 322 -6.37 -14.32 -11.95
C ASP A 322 -6.08 -13.57 -10.64
N VAL A 323 -7.13 -13.24 -9.88
CA VAL A 323 -7.07 -12.40 -8.67
C VAL A 323 -6.15 -13.01 -7.64
N ILE A 324 -5.04 -12.35 -7.30
CA ILE A 324 -4.12 -12.79 -6.26
C ILE A 324 -4.74 -12.53 -4.90
N ASN A 325 -5.07 -13.59 -4.18
CA ASN A 325 -5.62 -13.48 -2.85
C ASN A 325 -4.82 -14.31 -1.84
N ARG A 326 -4.86 -13.84 -0.61
CA ARG A 326 -4.31 -14.58 0.52
C ARG A 326 -5.33 -15.63 0.93
N VAL A 327 -4.89 -16.88 0.93
CA VAL A 327 -5.73 -18.04 1.23
C VAL A 327 -5.18 -18.77 2.46
N LYS A 328 -6.08 -19.38 3.22
CA LYS A 328 -5.76 -20.14 4.41
C LYS A 328 -6.33 -21.54 4.28
N PHE A 329 -5.49 -22.54 4.50
CA PHE A 329 -5.86 -23.95 4.51
C PHE A 329 -5.56 -24.52 5.90
N TYR A 330 -6.32 -25.51 6.30
CA TYR A 330 -6.09 -26.26 7.55
C TYR A 330 -5.59 -27.65 7.22
N ARG A 331 -4.57 -28.10 7.93
CA ARG A 331 -4.08 -29.48 7.90
C ARG A 331 -4.81 -30.30 8.99
N GLU A 332 -4.76 -31.63 8.87
CA GLU A 332 -5.39 -32.56 9.82
C GLU A 332 -4.90 -32.38 11.27
N ASN A 333 -3.68 -31.87 11.46
CA ASN A 333 -3.10 -31.59 12.79
C ASN A 333 -3.47 -30.20 13.34
N ASN A 334 -4.52 -29.56 12.86
CA ASN A 334 -4.96 -28.20 13.22
C ASN A 334 -3.96 -27.08 12.87
N THR A 335 -2.88 -27.38 12.16
CA THR A 335 -1.95 -26.37 11.66
C THR A 335 -2.56 -25.68 10.44
N ALA A 336 -2.58 -24.37 10.45
CA ALA A 336 -3.03 -23.59 9.30
C ALA A 336 -1.84 -23.19 8.41
N ILE A 337 -2.00 -23.28 7.10
CA ILE A 337 -1.10 -22.70 6.12
C ILE A 337 -1.76 -21.49 5.52
N VAL A 338 -1.07 -20.37 5.59
CA VAL A 338 -1.48 -19.10 4.97
C VAL A 338 -0.56 -18.84 3.79
N THR A 339 -1.11 -18.90 2.58
CA THR A 339 -0.36 -18.69 1.33
C THR A 339 -1.12 -17.75 0.40
N TYR A 340 -0.76 -17.73 -0.86
CA TYR A 340 -1.41 -16.96 -1.90
C TYR A 340 -1.87 -17.90 -3.02
N GLY A 341 -3.04 -17.61 -3.59
CA GLY A 341 -3.58 -18.30 -4.75
C GLY A 341 -4.22 -17.31 -5.71
N ASN A 342 -4.37 -17.72 -6.95
CA ASN A 342 -5.17 -17.00 -7.92
C ASN A 342 -6.62 -17.48 -7.86
N ILE A 343 -7.55 -16.54 -7.88
CA ILE A 343 -8.98 -16.77 -8.05
C ILE A 343 -9.34 -16.37 -9.48
N ASP A 344 -10.10 -17.16 -10.18
CA ASP A 344 -10.32 -16.96 -11.62
C ASP A 344 -10.78 -15.57 -11.98
N ASN A 345 -11.83 -15.08 -11.32
CA ASN A 345 -12.38 -13.77 -11.63
C ASN A 345 -12.89 -13.03 -10.39
N SER A 346 -12.80 -11.70 -10.46
CA SER A 346 -13.56 -10.80 -9.61
C SER A 346 -14.20 -9.71 -10.46
N GLU A 347 -15.50 -9.52 -10.31
CA GLU A 347 -16.25 -8.46 -10.97
C GLU A 347 -16.75 -7.48 -9.92
N SER A 348 -16.55 -6.20 -10.14
CA SER A 348 -16.93 -5.15 -9.19
C SER A 348 -17.62 -4.00 -9.91
N THR A 349 -18.89 -3.75 -9.60
CA THR A 349 -19.65 -2.61 -10.08
C THR A 349 -19.95 -1.68 -8.92
N GLY A 350 -19.67 -0.41 -9.06
CA GLY A 350 -19.83 0.51 -7.95
C GLY A 350 -19.94 1.98 -8.33
N SER A 351 -20.07 2.80 -7.28
CA SER A 351 -20.11 4.25 -7.42
C SER A 351 -19.32 4.93 -6.30
N GLU A 352 -18.83 6.11 -6.63
CA GLU A 352 -18.13 7.00 -5.70
C GLU A 352 -18.72 8.40 -5.80
N LEU A 353 -18.90 9.07 -4.66
CA LEU A 353 -19.35 10.46 -4.57
C LEU A 353 -18.37 11.22 -3.67
N VAL A 354 -17.83 12.31 -4.19
CA VAL A 354 -17.02 13.25 -3.42
C VAL A 354 -17.64 14.62 -3.50
N LEU A 355 -17.99 15.18 -2.35
CA LEU A 355 -18.54 16.52 -2.23
C LEU A 355 -17.59 17.37 -1.39
N ILE A 356 -17.14 18.50 -1.94
CA ILE A 356 -16.44 19.53 -1.18
C ILE A 356 -17.35 20.74 -1.12
N TYR A 357 -17.92 21.00 0.05
CA TYR A 357 -18.89 22.05 0.26
C TYR A 357 -18.36 23.13 1.21
N LYS A 358 -18.38 24.38 0.74
CA LYS A 358 -17.95 25.57 1.48
C LYS A 358 -19.12 26.53 1.64
N PRO A 359 -20.05 26.29 2.60
CA PRO A 359 -21.19 27.17 2.79
C PRO A 359 -20.76 28.58 3.15
N PHE A 360 -19.71 28.69 3.94
CA PHE A 360 -19.09 29.93 4.38
C PHE A 360 -17.58 29.94 4.12
N LYS A 361 -16.93 31.09 4.10
CA LYS A 361 -15.48 31.23 3.90
C LYS A 361 -14.64 30.55 4.99
N TRP A 362 -15.23 30.38 6.17
CA TRP A 362 -14.58 29.80 7.35
C TRP A 362 -14.89 28.33 7.56
N TRP A 363 -15.86 27.73 6.82
CA TRP A 363 -16.27 26.35 7.00
C TRP A 363 -16.18 25.55 5.70
N LYS A 364 -15.38 24.49 5.73
CA LYS A 364 -15.18 23.56 4.61
C LYS A 364 -15.57 22.15 5.04
N ASN A 365 -16.40 21.49 4.26
CA ASN A 365 -16.81 20.11 4.43
C ASN A 365 -16.33 19.29 3.24
N THR A 366 -15.80 18.11 3.49
CA THR A 366 -15.53 17.09 2.48
C THR A 366 -16.28 15.83 2.88
N ILE A 367 -17.16 15.38 2.03
CA ILE A 367 -17.96 14.17 2.20
C ILE A 367 -17.55 13.22 1.08
N SER A 368 -17.21 11.98 1.44
CA SER A 368 -16.89 10.94 0.46
C SER A 368 -17.71 9.70 0.79
N PHE A 369 -18.37 9.17 -0.21
CA PHE A 369 -19.05 7.89 -0.17
C PHE A 369 -18.51 7.01 -1.28
N ASN A 370 -18.26 5.76 -1.02
CA ASN A 370 -17.93 4.75 -2.01
C ASN A 370 -18.73 3.48 -1.72
N GLY A 371 -19.22 2.84 -2.76
CA GLY A 371 -19.96 1.58 -2.64
C GLY A 371 -19.80 0.75 -3.88
N ASN A 372 -19.66 -0.57 -3.72
CA ASN A 372 -19.61 -1.51 -4.83
C ASN A 372 -20.22 -2.85 -4.44
N TYR A 373 -20.83 -3.49 -5.41
CA TYR A 373 -21.14 -4.91 -5.39
C TYR A 373 -19.98 -5.66 -6.02
N ILE A 374 -19.46 -6.67 -5.33
CA ILE A 374 -18.35 -7.50 -5.79
C ILE A 374 -18.77 -8.96 -5.85
N VAL A 375 -18.33 -9.65 -6.89
CA VAL A 375 -18.51 -11.08 -7.07
C VAL A 375 -17.14 -11.70 -7.30
N TYR A 376 -16.81 -12.74 -6.55
CA TYR A 376 -15.67 -13.60 -6.76
C TYR A 376 -16.17 -14.93 -7.36
N THR A 377 -15.53 -15.38 -8.41
CA THR A 377 -15.85 -16.66 -9.06
C THR A 377 -14.58 -17.49 -9.19
N ASN A 378 -14.64 -18.73 -8.72
CA ASN A 378 -13.56 -19.70 -8.80
C ASN A 378 -14.11 -21.03 -9.34
N SER A 379 -13.44 -21.59 -10.32
CA SER A 379 -13.85 -22.83 -10.99
C SER A 379 -13.28 -24.09 -10.35
N ASP A 380 -12.28 -23.94 -9.46
CA ASP A 380 -11.69 -25.06 -8.74
C ASP A 380 -12.70 -25.67 -7.76
N PRO A 381 -13.14 -26.92 -7.96
CA PRO A 381 -14.13 -27.56 -7.11
C PRO A 381 -13.59 -27.93 -5.71
N GLU A 382 -12.27 -27.97 -5.53
CA GLU A 382 -11.65 -28.27 -4.23
C GLU A 382 -11.60 -27.04 -3.33
N THR A 383 -11.88 -25.84 -3.87
CA THR A 383 -11.85 -24.59 -3.13
C THR A 383 -13.15 -23.81 -3.32
N ASP A 384 -13.92 -23.67 -2.25
CA ASP A 384 -15.13 -22.82 -2.25
C ASP A 384 -14.76 -21.37 -1.97
N TRP A 385 -14.18 -20.69 -2.98
CA TRP A 385 -13.83 -19.27 -2.91
C TRP A 385 -14.84 -18.36 -3.62
N ASN A 386 -16.00 -18.92 -3.97
CA ASN A 386 -17.10 -18.16 -4.55
C ASN A 386 -17.76 -17.33 -3.46
N ASN A 387 -17.81 -16.03 -3.63
CA ASN A 387 -18.46 -15.13 -2.68
C ASN A 387 -18.90 -13.85 -3.35
N SER A 388 -19.94 -13.22 -2.81
CA SER A 388 -20.41 -11.95 -3.34
C SER A 388 -21.04 -11.09 -2.26
N GLY A 389 -21.07 -9.79 -2.49
CA GLY A 389 -21.75 -8.88 -1.58
C GLY A 389 -21.43 -7.41 -1.81
N VAL A 390 -22.00 -6.58 -0.96
CA VAL A 390 -21.87 -5.13 -1.03
C VAL A 390 -20.81 -4.65 -0.05
N ASN A 391 -19.84 -3.90 -0.57
CA ASN A 391 -18.86 -3.16 0.23
C ASN A 391 -19.19 -1.68 0.12
N TRP A 392 -19.20 -0.95 1.23
CA TRP A 392 -19.39 0.48 1.19
C TRP A 392 -18.66 1.19 2.33
N GLY A 393 -18.40 2.47 2.11
CA GLY A 393 -17.74 3.30 3.11
C GLY A 393 -18.15 4.75 3.00
N PHE A 394 -18.07 5.43 4.13
CA PHE A 394 -18.36 6.85 4.26
C PHE A 394 -17.21 7.54 4.98
N LYS A 395 -16.85 8.74 4.52
CA LYS A 395 -15.86 9.60 5.15
C LYS A 395 -16.33 11.04 5.16
N TYR A 396 -16.20 11.67 6.31
CA TYR A 396 -16.46 13.10 6.51
C TYR A 396 -15.23 13.80 7.07
N ILE A 397 -14.87 14.93 6.48
CA ILE A 397 -13.86 15.84 7.00
C ILE A 397 -14.48 17.22 7.06
N GLY A 398 -14.73 17.71 8.28
CA GLY A 398 -15.17 19.07 8.57
C GLY A 398 -14.02 19.90 9.09
N SER A 399 -13.79 21.10 8.54
CA SER A 399 -12.77 22.04 8.99
C SER A 399 -13.38 23.42 9.12
N ALA A 400 -13.26 24.01 10.30
CA ALA A 400 -13.79 25.35 10.59
C ALA A 400 -12.66 26.24 11.11
N ASP A 401 -12.51 27.41 10.48
CA ASP A 401 -11.55 28.44 10.84
C ASP A 401 -12.23 29.51 11.70
N PHE A 402 -11.61 29.87 12.80
CA PHE A 402 -12.05 30.89 13.74
C PHE A 402 -11.00 31.99 13.90
N TRP A 403 -11.41 33.13 14.45
CA TRP A 403 -10.53 34.24 14.81
C TRP A 403 -9.57 34.64 13.67
N ASP A 404 -10.12 35.08 12.55
CA ASP A 404 -9.38 35.47 11.35
C ASP A 404 -8.39 34.38 10.86
N LYS A 405 -8.84 33.13 10.91
CA LYS A 405 -8.07 31.95 10.52
C LYS A 405 -6.81 31.72 11.34
N THR A 406 -6.80 32.21 12.59
CA THR A 406 -5.72 31.89 13.53
C THR A 406 -5.98 30.64 14.35
N ALA A 407 -7.21 30.16 14.38
CA ALA A 407 -7.55 28.85 14.94
C ALA A 407 -8.34 28.02 13.94
N THR A 408 -8.08 26.72 13.93
CA THR A 408 -8.76 25.74 13.08
C THR A 408 -9.16 24.55 13.93
N VAL A 409 -10.44 24.16 13.84
CA VAL A 409 -10.96 22.89 14.36
C VAL A 409 -11.21 21.97 13.18
N GLN A 410 -10.78 20.71 13.27
CA GLN A 410 -11.08 19.70 12.25
C GLN A 410 -11.60 18.43 12.89
N ILE A 411 -12.64 17.86 12.28
CA ILE A 411 -13.22 16.57 12.61
C ILE A 411 -13.05 15.66 11.40
N ASN A 412 -12.54 14.45 11.64
CA ASN A 412 -12.49 13.38 10.63
C ASN A 412 -13.31 12.21 11.16
N ALA A 413 -14.38 11.86 10.48
CA ALA A 413 -15.19 10.69 10.77
C ALA A 413 -15.13 9.73 9.59
N SER A 414 -15.03 8.43 9.85
CA SER A 414 -15.03 7.39 8.82
C SER A 414 -15.78 6.17 9.31
N TYR A 415 -16.54 5.57 8.41
CA TYR A 415 -17.19 4.30 8.58
C TYR A 415 -16.90 3.41 7.37
N ARG A 416 -16.56 2.17 7.60
CA ARG A 416 -16.52 1.11 6.60
C ARG A 416 -17.45 0.01 7.01
N ALA A 417 -18.36 -0.35 6.13
CA ALA A 417 -19.26 -1.49 6.29
C ALA A 417 -18.49 -2.81 6.27
N PRO A 418 -19.10 -3.93 6.65
CA PRO A 418 -18.49 -5.23 6.45
C PRO A 418 -18.03 -5.41 5.01
N ARG A 419 -16.85 -6.00 4.83
CA ARG A 419 -16.25 -6.20 3.51
C ARG A 419 -16.16 -7.69 3.20
N ILE A 420 -16.71 -8.06 2.07
CA ILE A 420 -16.63 -9.42 1.56
C ILE A 420 -15.22 -9.71 1.04
N SER A 421 -14.73 -10.89 1.37
CA SER A 421 -13.53 -11.51 0.81
C SER A 421 -13.85 -12.94 0.35
N PRO A 422 -13.04 -13.59 -0.49
CA PRO A 422 -13.35 -14.94 -0.95
C PRO A 422 -13.61 -15.95 0.16
N GLN A 423 -12.85 -15.91 1.25
CA GLN A 423 -12.96 -16.87 2.35
C GLN A 423 -13.70 -16.32 3.59
N GLY A 424 -14.38 -15.15 3.51
CA GLY A 424 -15.09 -14.64 4.68
C GLY A 424 -15.37 -13.14 4.66
N ILE A 425 -15.56 -12.57 5.84
CA ILE A 425 -16.02 -11.20 6.02
C ILE A 425 -15.08 -10.44 6.96
N VAL A 426 -14.60 -9.29 6.51
CA VAL A 426 -13.96 -8.31 7.39
C VAL A 426 -15.05 -7.46 8.04
N GLN A 427 -15.08 -7.44 9.35
CA GLN A 427 -16.10 -6.76 10.14
C GLN A 427 -16.04 -5.21 10.00
N PRO A 428 -17.13 -4.50 10.30
CA PRO A 428 -17.22 -3.07 10.10
C PRO A 428 -16.22 -2.30 10.97
N ARG A 429 -15.83 -1.11 10.50
CA ARG A 429 -14.85 -0.28 11.21
C ARG A 429 -15.29 1.17 11.23
N THR A 430 -15.28 1.76 12.41
CA THR A 430 -15.57 3.17 12.64
C THR A 430 -14.36 3.89 13.21
N GLY A 431 -14.24 5.17 12.98
CA GLY A 431 -13.21 5.98 13.63
C GLY A 431 -13.51 7.48 13.54
N ILE A 432 -13.33 8.18 14.65
CA ILE A 432 -13.48 9.64 14.72
C ILE A 432 -12.23 10.26 15.34
N ASP A 433 -11.65 11.23 14.62
CA ASP A 433 -10.53 12.05 15.08
C ASP A 433 -10.96 13.51 15.20
N ILE A 434 -10.46 14.20 16.21
CA ILE A 434 -10.65 15.64 16.38
C ILE A 434 -9.28 16.29 16.53
N SER A 435 -9.10 17.43 15.87
CA SER A 435 -7.90 18.24 16.02
C SER A 435 -8.23 19.72 16.16
N PHE A 436 -7.40 20.41 16.91
CA PHE A 436 -7.41 21.86 17.07
C PHE A 436 -6.01 22.40 16.80
N GLU A 437 -5.91 23.47 16.01
CA GLU A 437 -4.67 24.19 15.76
C GLU A 437 -4.86 25.66 16.06
N LYS A 438 -3.93 26.27 16.80
CA LYS A 438 -3.83 27.71 17.03
C LYS A 438 -2.53 28.24 16.46
N ARG A 439 -2.64 29.29 15.62
CA ARG A 439 -1.53 30.04 15.06
C ARG A 439 -1.31 31.32 15.82
N LEU A 440 -0.12 31.52 16.33
CA LEU A 440 0.31 32.62 17.15
C LEU A 440 1.48 33.39 16.49
N LEU A 441 1.89 34.51 17.05
CA LEU A 441 3.03 35.29 16.58
C LEU A 441 2.98 35.63 15.09
N ASN A 442 1.87 36.18 14.61
CA ASN A 442 1.62 36.45 13.18
C ASN A 442 1.79 35.21 12.32
N LYS A 443 1.28 34.06 12.81
CA LYS A 443 1.32 32.73 12.14
C LYS A 443 2.72 32.12 12.06
N LYS A 444 3.69 32.63 12.82
CA LYS A 444 5.03 32.04 12.91
C LYS A 444 5.06 30.80 13.83
N LEU A 445 4.25 30.79 14.88
CA LEU A 445 4.13 29.66 15.80
C LEU A 445 2.75 29.01 15.62
N SER A 446 2.72 27.70 15.35
CA SER A 446 1.51 26.88 15.34
C SER A 446 1.58 25.88 16.48
N ILE A 447 0.55 25.84 17.32
CA ILE A 447 0.37 24.82 18.36
C ILE A 447 -0.87 24.03 17.99
N GLY A 448 -0.72 22.72 17.87
CA GLY A 448 -1.80 21.80 17.52
C GLY A 448 -2.00 20.73 18.57
N THR A 449 -3.26 20.35 18.78
CA THR A 449 -3.63 19.15 19.53
C THR A 449 -4.49 18.26 18.66
N ARG A 450 -4.30 16.95 18.80
CA ARG A 450 -5.13 15.96 18.08
C ARG A 450 -5.38 14.76 18.95
N VAL A 451 -6.63 14.31 18.98
CA VAL A 451 -7.04 13.02 19.52
C VAL A 451 -7.49 12.14 18.35
N THR A 452 -6.85 11.01 18.18
CA THR A 452 -7.27 10.01 17.19
C THR A 452 -8.17 8.99 17.86
N ASP A 453 -9.15 8.49 17.09
CA ASP A 453 -10.07 7.44 17.52
C ASP A 453 -10.64 7.66 18.92
N ILE A 454 -11.35 8.78 19.11
CA ILE A 454 -11.84 9.24 20.42
C ILE A 454 -12.69 8.20 21.15
N PHE A 455 -13.38 7.30 20.41
CA PHE A 455 -14.23 6.25 20.94
C PHE A 455 -13.55 4.87 21.04
N ASP A 456 -12.25 4.76 20.66
CA ASP A 456 -11.48 3.50 20.66
C ASP A 456 -12.17 2.36 19.88
N THR A 457 -12.70 2.70 18.71
CA THR A 457 -13.50 1.80 17.86
C THR A 457 -12.73 1.21 16.67
N ARG A 458 -11.48 1.62 16.43
CA ARG A 458 -10.65 1.10 15.34
C ARG A 458 -10.02 -0.23 15.75
N GLY A 459 -10.69 -1.32 15.45
CA GLY A 459 -10.16 -2.67 15.47
C GLY A 459 -10.02 -3.22 14.04
N PHE A 460 -9.56 -4.43 13.92
CA PHE A 460 -9.64 -5.23 12.72
C PHE A 460 -10.11 -6.62 13.12
N ASP A 461 -11.35 -6.92 12.79
CA ASP A 461 -11.95 -8.21 13.07
C ASP A 461 -12.20 -8.90 11.74
N LEU A 462 -11.74 -10.14 11.64
CA LEU A 462 -11.85 -10.98 10.45
C LEU A 462 -12.55 -12.27 10.83
N GLU A 463 -13.59 -12.60 10.12
CA GLU A 463 -14.29 -13.87 10.21
C GLU A 463 -14.01 -14.66 8.93
N LEU A 464 -13.32 -15.78 9.06
CA LEU A 464 -13.09 -16.73 7.99
C LEU A 464 -14.07 -17.88 8.18
N ILE A 465 -14.74 -18.24 7.08
CA ILE A 465 -15.67 -19.35 7.03
C ILE A 465 -15.18 -20.27 5.91
N GLN A 466 -14.81 -21.47 6.28
CA GLN A 466 -14.38 -22.51 5.36
C GLN A 466 -15.05 -23.82 5.82
N GLU A 467 -15.17 -24.77 4.93
CA GLU A 467 -15.84 -26.02 5.21
C GLU A 467 -15.35 -26.67 6.52
N GLY A 468 -16.26 -26.83 7.49
CA GLY A 468 -15.97 -27.38 8.81
C GLY A 468 -15.24 -26.45 9.80
N VAL A 469 -14.77 -25.25 9.39
CA VAL A 469 -14.02 -24.34 10.26
C VAL A 469 -14.55 -22.92 10.17
N ARG A 470 -14.84 -22.35 11.36
CA ARG A 470 -15.12 -20.91 11.53
C ARG A 470 -14.02 -20.31 12.41
N GLN A 471 -13.26 -19.37 11.87
CA GLN A 471 -12.26 -18.64 12.64
C GLN A 471 -12.66 -17.17 12.77
N VAL A 472 -12.67 -16.66 13.99
CA VAL A 472 -12.82 -15.24 14.30
C VAL A 472 -11.49 -14.73 14.81
N SER A 473 -10.94 -13.74 14.13
CA SER A 473 -9.68 -13.10 14.52
C SER A 473 -9.94 -11.64 14.85
N GLN A 474 -9.63 -11.24 16.07
CA GLN A 474 -9.80 -9.87 16.54
C GLN A 474 -8.45 -9.25 16.81
N TYR A 475 -8.16 -8.15 16.14
CA TYR A 475 -6.93 -7.41 16.32
C TYR A 475 -7.24 -6.01 16.86
N LYS A 476 -6.85 -5.76 18.09
CA LYS A 476 -6.97 -4.44 18.70
C LYS A 476 -5.59 -3.92 19.04
N TRP A 477 -5.29 -2.71 18.59
CA TRP A 477 -4.06 -2.00 18.91
C TRP A 477 -4.39 -0.61 19.45
N LEU A 478 -3.42 0.05 20.06
CA LEU A 478 -3.62 1.38 20.63
C LEU A 478 -3.91 2.40 19.53
N THR A 479 -5.18 2.70 19.27
CA THR A 479 -5.65 3.63 18.24
C THR A 479 -6.03 4.98 18.81
N ARG A 480 -6.52 5.01 20.06
CA ARG A 480 -6.79 6.27 20.78
C ARG A 480 -5.49 6.86 21.28
N ARG A 481 -5.07 7.96 20.64
CA ARG A 481 -3.80 8.63 20.94
C ARG A 481 -4.03 10.13 21.02
N PHE A 482 -3.34 10.78 21.95
CA PHE A 482 -3.29 12.22 22.08
C PHE A 482 -1.95 12.73 21.54
N PHE A 483 -1.98 13.78 20.73
CA PHE A 483 -0.81 14.43 20.17
C PHE A 483 -0.82 15.90 20.49
N ILE A 484 0.34 16.43 20.82
CA ILE A 484 0.63 17.85 20.87
C ILE A 484 1.73 18.12 19.85
N THR A 485 1.54 19.12 19.01
CA THR A 485 2.51 19.54 18.01
C THR A 485 2.81 21.02 18.17
N ALA A 486 4.07 21.40 18.08
CA ALA A 486 4.51 22.79 18.01
C ALA A 486 5.38 22.95 16.76
N SER A 487 5.09 23.96 15.95
CA SER A 487 5.87 24.29 14.76
C SER A 487 6.18 25.78 14.76
N PHE A 488 7.44 26.11 14.64
CA PHE A 488 7.90 27.49 14.57
C PHE A 488 8.60 27.75 13.24
N LYS A 489 8.14 28.79 12.52
CA LYS A 489 8.70 29.23 11.24
C LYS A 489 9.68 30.37 11.51
N PHE A 490 10.94 30.17 11.16
CA PHE A 490 11.98 31.20 11.21
C PHE A 490 12.55 31.46 9.81
N GLY A 491 13.07 32.65 9.60
CA GLY A 491 13.59 33.10 8.32
C GLY A 491 12.52 33.64 7.37
N LYS A 492 12.95 34.32 6.34
CA LYS A 492 12.15 34.72 5.17
C LYS A 492 12.51 33.76 4.04
N TYR A 493 11.70 32.72 3.84
CA TYR A 493 11.80 31.89 2.65
C TYR A 493 10.87 32.51 1.57
N GLU A 494 11.46 33.25 0.66
CA GLU A 494 10.80 33.60 -0.60
C GLU A 494 11.09 32.49 -1.58
N SER A 495 10.11 31.65 -1.86
CA SER A 495 10.18 30.66 -2.92
C SER A 495 10.22 31.39 -4.27
N SER A 496 11.42 31.71 -4.71
CA SER A 496 11.65 32.17 -6.08
C SER A 496 11.47 30.99 -7.04
N LYS A 497 10.31 30.84 -7.60
CA LYS A 497 9.83 29.76 -8.47
C LYS A 497 9.42 28.49 -7.71
N LYS A 498 8.11 28.24 -7.70
CA LYS A 498 7.57 26.90 -7.36
C LYS A 498 8.15 25.90 -8.36
N LEU A 499 9.09 25.07 -7.92
CA LEU A 499 9.36 23.81 -8.57
C LEU A 499 8.02 23.08 -8.66
N LYS A 500 7.54 22.84 -9.87
CA LYS A 500 6.43 21.90 -10.05
C LYS A 500 6.97 20.57 -9.52
N PRO A 501 6.32 19.93 -8.57
CA PRO A 501 6.69 18.57 -8.24
C PRO A 501 6.64 17.81 -9.56
N THR A 502 7.75 17.22 -9.98
CA THR A 502 7.72 16.17 -10.98
C THR A 502 6.63 15.21 -10.51
N SER A 503 5.57 15.08 -11.28
CA SER A 503 4.51 14.15 -10.98
C SER A 503 5.19 12.80 -10.80
N GLN A 504 5.34 12.38 -9.55
CA GLN A 504 5.50 10.96 -9.28
C GLN A 504 4.21 10.36 -9.85
N GLY A 505 4.29 9.89 -11.08
CA GLY A 505 3.24 9.10 -11.67
C GLY A 505 2.94 8.02 -10.67
N GLY A 506 1.68 8.03 -10.16
CA GLY A 506 1.25 7.09 -9.17
C GLY A 506 1.67 5.69 -9.59
N MET A 507 2.68 5.18 -8.93
CA MET A 507 3.00 3.77 -9.02
C MET A 507 1.89 3.05 -8.24
N GLY A 508 0.85 2.65 -8.97
CA GLY A 508 0.08 1.51 -8.56
C GLY A 508 1.00 0.30 -8.69
N LEU A 509 1.68 -0.05 -7.60
CA LEU A 509 2.24 -1.37 -7.36
C LEU A 509 1.16 -2.24 -6.74
#